data_1cfadd5a7788dab214b6f587e6d1ab0a
#
_entry.id   1cfadd5a7788dab214b6f587e6d1ab0a
#
_cell.length_a   1.000
_cell.length_b   1.000
_cell.length_c   1.000
_cell.angle_alpha   90.00
_cell.angle_beta   90.00
_cell.angle_gamma   90.00
#
_symmetry.space_group_name_H-M   'P 1'
#
loop_
_entity.id
_entity.type
_entity.pdbx_description
1 polymer ?
#
loop_
_entity_poly.entity_id
_entity_poly.type
_entity_poly.pdbx_seq_one_letter_code
_entity_poly.pdbx_strand_id
1 'polypeptide(L)'
;MAGIACARTLRQAGHHVTLFEKSRGLGGRMATRRSPFGSFDHGTQYFTVRDPRFELALGTVPGLCRPWSANAGRVLDPVGRVIEAGLPGGERHWVATPGMSALVKAWAEPLVEDGNVVLETRATRIEPDPLMKNGWQVHTEGSEGSRHVYAGFDRLVLAIPPAQADALLQASGLSELAQPLQAVQVDPCWTLMAAWPQAVQPGLITIGPQWNAARSTHHRIAWMARESSKPGREPIERWTVQASASWSAEHLNDTPDRITAKLLKAFGEITGIRAMPAHTEVHRWLYAKTAQPLGQSHLWHQAEGIGLCGDWCLGHRAEDAFVSGLELALAMLRKP
;
A
#
# COMPACT_ATOMS: atom_id res chain seq x y z
N MET A 1 5.30 3.28 2.42
CA MET A 1 5.01 4.34 3.41
C MET A 1 5.95 4.24 4.61
N ALA A 2 5.91 3.16 5.41
CA ALA A 2 6.73 3.04 6.62
C ALA A 2 8.24 3.23 6.35
N GLY A 3 8.79 2.51 5.36
CA GLY A 3 10.21 2.65 5.01
C GLY A 3 10.60 4.07 4.60
N ILE A 4 9.75 4.79 3.85
CA ILE A 4 10.01 6.18 3.48
C ILE A 4 9.91 7.13 4.68
N ALA A 5 8.95 6.93 5.58
CA ALA A 5 8.85 7.73 6.80
C ALA A 5 10.11 7.56 7.68
N CYS A 6 10.56 6.32 7.86
CA CYS A 6 11.78 6.01 8.59
C CYS A 6 13.03 6.60 7.91
N ALA A 7 13.22 6.32 6.62
CA ALA A 7 14.38 6.74 5.85
C ALA A 7 14.51 8.28 5.80
N ARG A 8 13.41 8.98 5.55
CA ARG A 8 13.36 10.45 5.55
C ARG A 8 13.75 11.03 6.90
N THR A 9 13.23 10.47 8.00
CA THR A 9 13.53 10.93 9.37
C THR A 9 14.99 10.72 9.70
N LEU A 10 15.57 9.56 9.38
CA LEU A 10 16.98 9.27 9.61
C LEU A 10 17.89 10.19 8.75
N ARG A 11 17.53 10.40 7.47
CA ARG A 11 18.26 11.35 6.61
C ARG A 11 18.24 12.77 7.16
N GLN A 12 17.09 13.26 7.65
CA GLN A 12 16.96 14.57 8.29
C GLN A 12 17.82 14.70 9.55
N ALA A 13 18.07 13.59 10.24
CA ALA A 13 18.97 13.52 11.39
C ALA A 13 20.46 13.38 11.00
N GLY A 14 20.80 13.45 9.71
CA GLY A 14 22.17 13.42 9.21
C GLY A 14 22.73 12.03 8.94
N HIS A 15 21.90 10.97 8.97
CA HIS A 15 22.36 9.63 8.62
C HIS A 15 22.32 9.41 7.08
N HIS A 16 23.31 8.66 6.59
CA HIS A 16 23.26 8.15 5.23
C HIS A 16 22.33 6.94 5.18
N VAL A 17 21.35 6.96 4.27
CA VAL A 17 20.33 5.91 4.17
C VAL A 17 20.26 5.39 2.75
N THR A 18 20.39 4.08 2.56
CA THR A 18 20.13 3.39 1.29
C THR A 18 18.78 2.66 1.36
N LEU A 19 17.92 2.87 0.38
CA LEU A 19 16.61 2.24 0.30
C LEU A 19 16.57 1.24 -0.85
N PHE A 20 16.30 -0.03 -0.54
CA PHE A 20 16.09 -1.09 -1.51
C PHE A 20 14.59 -1.32 -1.74
N GLU A 21 14.15 -1.28 -2.99
CA GLU A 21 12.77 -1.56 -3.40
C GLU A 21 12.75 -2.61 -4.51
N LYS A 22 12.04 -3.72 -4.29
CA LYS A 22 11.96 -4.82 -5.26
C LYS A 22 11.17 -4.50 -6.52
N SER A 23 10.33 -3.47 -6.47
CA SER A 23 9.45 -3.06 -7.56
C SER A 23 10.13 -2.00 -8.45
N ARG A 24 9.59 -1.80 -9.67
CA ARG A 24 10.02 -0.74 -10.60
C ARG A 24 9.73 0.68 -10.12
N GLY A 25 9.03 0.84 -9.01
CA GLY A 25 8.69 2.16 -8.50
C GLY A 25 8.26 2.13 -7.04
N LEU A 26 8.46 3.27 -6.39
CA LEU A 26 8.07 3.49 -5.02
C LEU A 26 6.55 3.57 -4.85
N GLY A 27 6.05 3.10 -3.71
CA GLY A 27 4.63 3.19 -3.37
C GLY A 27 4.13 2.00 -2.53
N GLY A 28 4.63 0.80 -2.79
CA GLY A 28 4.15 -0.41 -2.14
C GLY A 28 2.63 -0.56 -2.32
N ARG A 29 1.86 -0.70 -1.25
CA ARG A 29 0.40 -0.77 -1.30
C ARG A 29 -0.31 0.56 -1.60
N MET A 30 0.40 1.67 -1.64
CA MET A 30 -0.08 2.94 -2.20
C MET A 30 0.25 3.09 -3.70
N ALA A 31 0.62 2.01 -4.38
CA ALA A 31 0.92 2.04 -5.80
C ALA A 31 -0.29 2.43 -6.63
N THR A 32 -0.02 3.18 -7.70
CA THR A 32 -0.99 3.58 -8.71
C THR A 32 -0.65 2.87 -10.01
N ARG A 33 -1.58 2.12 -10.58
CA ARG A 33 -1.45 1.43 -11.86
C ARG A 33 -1.85 2.38 -12.98
N ARG A 34 -1.04 2.45 -14.04
CA ARG A 34 -1.34 3.22 -15.26
C ARG A 34 -1.94 2.31 -16.32
N SER A 35 -2.91 2.83 -17.06
CA SER A 35 -3.50 2.19 -18.23
C SER A 35 -3.67 3.22 -19.36
N PRO A 36 -4.01 2.79 -20.59
CA PRO A 36 -4.35 3.70 -21.68
C PRO A 36 -5.56 4.61 -21.39
N PHE A 37 -6.37 4.26 -20.40
CA PHE A 37 -7.59 4.98 -20.00
C PHE A 37 -7.43 5.79 -18.72
N GLY A 38 -6.20 6.00 -18.27
CA GLY A 38 -5.89 6.71 -17.04
C GLY A 38 -5.42 5.77 -15.92
N SER A 39 -5.33 6.30 -14.70
CA SER A 39 -4.72 5.60 -13.57
C SER A 39 -5.75 4.96 -12.64
N PHE A 40 -5.32 3.90 -11.93
CA PHE A 40 -6.07 3.20 -10.88
C PHE A 40 -5.25 3.16 -9.60
N ASP A 41 -5.84 3.54 -8.50
CA ASP A 41 -5.26 3.30 -7.16
C ASP A 41 -5.69 1.90 -6.70
N HIS A 42 -4.96 0.88 -7.14
CA HIS A 42 -5.36 -0.52 -6.98
C HIS A 42 -5.06 -1.15 -5.62
N GLY A 43 -4.37 -0.40 -4.75
CA GLY A 43 -4.16 -0.76 -3.34
C GLY A 43 -4.95 0.14 -2.41
N THR A 44 -4.27 1.09 -1.75
CA THR A 44 -4.90 2.08 -0.87
C THR A 44 -5.78 3.03 -1.67
N GLN A 45 -7.07 3.08 -1.34
CA GLN A 45 -8.06 3.87 -2.09
C GLN A 45 -8.12 5.32 -1.64
N TYR A 46 -7.91 5.55 -0.36
CA TYR A 46 -7.86 6.82 0.34
C TYR A 46 -7.13 6.64 1.66
N PHE A 47 -6.84 7.72 2.33
CA PHE A 47 -6.39 7.69 3.72
C PHE A 47 -7.13 8.71 4.57
N THR A 48 -7.08 8.53 5.88
CA THR A 48 -7.60 9.45 6.89
C THR A 48 -6.43 10.01 7.69
N VAL A 49 -6.63 11.13 8.38
CA VAL A 49 -5.60 11.83 9.15
C VAL A 49 -6.11 12.01 10.57
N ARG A 50 -5.46 11.38 11.53
CA ARG A 50 -5.79 11.42 12.97
C ARG A 50 -4.59 11.78 13.81
N ASP A 51 -3.39 11.32 13.42
CA ASP A 51 -2.13 11.62 14.12
C ASP A 51 -1.62 13.00 13.67
N PRO A 52 -1.41 13.95 14.59
CA PRO A 52 -0.95 15.30 14.24
C PRO A 52 0.42 15.30 13.56
N ARG A 53 1.27 14.31 13.80
CA ARG A 53 2.59 14.18 13.15
C ARG A 53 2.43 13.80 11.67
N PHE A 54 1.41 12.98 11.35
CA PHE A 54 1.08 12.67 9.96
C PHE A 54 0.51 13.90 9.24
N GLU A 55 -0.34 14.67 9.92
CA GLU A 55 -0.84 15.95 9.41
C GLU A 55 0.29 16.94 9.10
N LEU A 56 1.23 17.13 10.04
CA LEU A 56 2.42 17.95 9.84
C LEU A 56 3.26 17.47 8.65
N ALA A 57 3.45 16.16 8.52
CA ALA A 57 4.19 15.59 7.41
C ALA A 57 3.50 15.84 6.06
N LEU A 58 2.17 15.77 5.98
CA LEU A 58 1.41 16.12 4.79
C LEU A 58 1.58 17.61 4.42
N GLY A 59 1.71 18.48 5.42
CA GLY A 59 2.01 19.91 5.23
C GLY A 59 3.33 20.19 4.51
N THR A 60 4.27 19.24 4.47
CA THR A 60 5.54 19.39 3.73
C THR A 60 5.39 19.24 2.21
N VAL A 61 4.25 18.77 1.74
CA VAL A 61 3.91 18.60 0.32
C VAL A 61 2.56 19.27 0.01
N PRO A 62 2.46 20.58 0.16
CA PRO A 62 1.19 21.31 0.06
C PRO A 62 0.52 21.12 -1.30
N GLY A 63 -0.80 20.91 -1.28
CA GLY A 63 -1.60 20.72 -2.50
C GLY A 63 -1.51 19.34 -3.16
N LEU A 64 -0.57 18.48 -2.73
CA LEU A 64 -0.41 17.13 -3.28
C LEU A 64 -1.57 16.22 -2.86
N CYS A 65 -2.01 16.33 -1.61
CA CYS A 65 -3.14 15.57 -1.09
C CYS A 65 -4.39 16.44 -1.04
N ARG A 66 -5.51 15.91 -1.52
CA ARG A 66 -6.79 16.62 -1.61
C ARG A 66 -7.91 15.83 -0.95
N PRO A 67 -8.88 16.52 -0.32
CA PRO A 67 -10.09 15.85 0.15
C PRO A 67 -10.82 15.21 -1.02
N TRP A 68 -11.23 13.98 -0.84
CA TRP A 68 -12.12 13.30 -1.75
C TRP A 68 -13.53 13.29 -1.15
N SER A 69 -14.44 14.01 -1.77
CA SER A 69 -15.86 13.98 -1.41
C SER A 69 -16.48 12.66 -1.87
N ALA A 70 -15.94 11.57 -1.35
CA ALA A 70 -16.58 10.31 -1.52
C ALA A 70 -17.95 10.42 -0.85
N ASN A 71 -19.01 10.15 -1.58
CA ASN A 71 -20.25 9.68 -0.97
C ASN A 71 -19.97 8.29 -0.37
N ALA A 72 -18.86 8.22 0.36
CA ALA A 72 -18.23 7.04 0.86
C ALA A 72 -18.64 6.84 2.31
N GLY A 73 -19.56 6.12 2.54
CA GLY A 73 -20.06 5.72 3.83
C GLY A 73 -21.27 4.82 3.63
N ARG A 74 -21.55 4.53 2.36
CA ARG A 74 -22.64 3.61 2.04
C ARG A 74 -22.14 2.19 2.20
N VAL A 75 -22.95 1.41 2.89
CA VAL A 75 -22.87 -0.05 2.88
C VAL A 75 -23.98 -0.57 2.02
N LEU A 76 -23.63 -1.41 1.06
CA LEU A 76 -24.58 -1.99 0.12
C LEU A 76 -24.83 -3.46 0.48
N ASP A 77 -26.07 -3.91 0.29
CA ASP A 77 -26.40 -5.34 0.30
C ASP A 77 -25.83 -6.06 -0.95
N PRO A 78 -25.98 -7.40 -1.06
CA PRO A 78 -25.45 -8.15 -2.20
C PRO A 78 -26.04 -7.77 -3.57
N VAL A 79 -27.17 -7.07 -3.61
CA VAL A 79 -27.83 -6.61 -4.83
C VAL A 79 -27.74 -5.09 -5.03
N GLY A 80 -26.89 -4.42 -4.25
CA GLY A 80 -26.56 -3.00 -4.42
C GLY A 80 -27.54 -2.02 -3.75
N ARG A 81 -28.44 -2.48 -2.89
CA ARG A 81 -29.32 -1.60 -2.13
C ARG A 81 -28.55 -1.01 -0.95
N VAL A 82 -28.77 0.27 -0.66
CA VAL A 82 -28.16 0.95 0.48
C VAL A 82 -28.79 0.44 1.78
N ILE A 83 -28.00 -0.22 2.64
CA ILE A 83 -28.43 -0.69 3.97
C ILE A 83 -27.92 0.22 5.07
N GLU A 84 -26.85 0.98 4.82
CA GLU A 84 -26.33 1.99 5.73
C GLU A 84 -25.84 3.19 4.91
N ALA A 85 -26.34 4.38 5.21
CA ALA A 85 -25.85 5.62 4.63
C ALA A 85 -24.78 6.22 5.54
N GLY A 86 -23.68 6.72 4.97
CA GLY A 86 -22.68 7.46 5.72
C GLY A 86 -23.29 8.69 6.38
N LEU A 87 -22.98 8.89 7.66
CA LEU A 87 -23.41 10.08 8.38
C LEU A 87 -22.66 11.32 7.85
N PRO A 88 -23.34 12.46 7.69
CA PRO A 88 -22.68 13.74 7.49
C PRO A 88 -21.73 14.03 8.66
N GLY A 89 -20.47 14.38 8.38
CA GLY A 89 -19.49 14.69 9.41
C GLY A 89 -18.49 13.57 9.76
N GLY A 90 -18.49 12.48 9.00
CA GLY A 90 -17.46 11.44 9.09
C GLY A 90 -16.05 11.96 8.77
N GLU A 91 -15.03 11.14 9.06
CA GLU A 91 -13.63 11.47 8.76
C GLU A 91 -13.47 11.86 7.30
N ARG A 92 -12.66 12.89 7.05
CA ARG A 92 -12.28 13.28 5.69
C ARG A 92 -11.44 12.20 5.04
N HIS A 93 -11.82 11.80 3.85
CA HIS A 93 -11.03 10.93 3.01
C HIS A 93 -10.09 11.77 2.15
N TRP A 94 -8.81 11.44 2.18
CA TRP A 94 -7.78 12.12 1.43
C TRP A 94 -7.22 11.22 0.35
N VAL A 95 -6.92 11.81 -0.81
CA VAL A 95 -6.23 11.14 -1.91
C VAL A 95 -5.05 11.97 -2.38
N ALA A 96 -3.96 11.33 -2.74
CA ALA A 96 -2.84 12.02 -3.38
C ALA A 96 -3.09 12.18 -4.89
N THR A 97 -2.57 13.25 -5.47
CA THR A 97 -2.74 13.61 -6.88
C THR A 97 -1.37 13.58 -7.58
N PRO A 98 -1.22 13.02 -8.77
CA PRO A 98 -2.24 12.42 -9.65
C PRO A 98 -2.61 10.96 -9.32
N GLY A 99 -2.04 10.34 -8.32
CA GLY A 99 -2.26 8.98 -7.85
C GLY A 99 -1.79 8.79 -6.43
N MET A 100 -2.25 7.77 -5.73
CA MET A 100 -1.87 7.52 -4.33
C MET A 100 -0.36 7.38 -4.13
N SER A 101 0.36 6.83 -5.12
CA SER A 101 1.81 6.72 -5.09
C SER A 101 2.56 8.06 -5.08
N ALA A 102 1.89 9.17 -5.46
CA ALA A 102 2.53 10.49 -5.53
C ALA A 102 3.03 10.96 -4.16
N LEU A 103 2.30 10.68 -3.08
CA LEU A 103 2.71 11.04 -1.73
C LEU A 103 4.02 10.35 -1.32
N VAL A 104 4.10 9.04 -1.54
CA VAL A 104 5.31 8.27 -1.21
C VAL A 104 6.50 8.72 -2.04
N LYS A 105 6.27 9.01 -3.33
CA LYS A 105 7.32 9.50 -4.26
C LYS A 105 7.83 10.88 -3.85
N ALA A 106 6.93 11.82 -3.55
CA ALA A 106 7.32 13.17 -3.12
C ALA A 106 8.16 13.14 -1.83
N TRP A 107 7.80 12.27 -0.88
CA TRP A 107 8.59 12.12 0.34
C TRP A 107 9.92 11.38 0.13
N ALA A 108 10.03 10.58 -0.92
CA ALA A 108 11.27 9.88 -1.28
C ALA A 108 12.20 10.73 -2.16
N GLU A 109 11.70 11.82 -2.74
CA GLU A 109 12.45 12.64 -3.70
C GLU A 109 13.86 13.00 -3.23
N PRO A 110 14.09 13.48 -1.99
CA PRO A 110 15.44 13.76 -1.51
C PRO A 110 16.38 12.54 -1.48
N LEU A 111 15.84 11.34 -1.23
CA LEU A 111 16.64 10.11 -1.27
C LEU A 111 16.97 9.68 -2.71
N VAL A 112 16.06 9.97 -3.65
CA VAL A 112 16.27 9.71 -5.09
C VAL A 112 17.33 10.66 -5.64
N GLU A 113 17.27 11.94 -5.29
CA GLU A 113 18.25 12.96 -5.68
C GLU A 113 19.65 12.64 -5.15
N ASP A 114 19.76 12.11 -3.94
CA ASP A 114 21.03 11.65 -3.35
C ASP A 114 21.57 10.35 -4.01
N GLY A 115 20.81 9.72 -4.91
CA GLY A 115 21.18 8.42 -5.49
C GLY A 115 21.03 7.23 -4.56
N ASN A 116 20.30 7.40 -3.46
CA ASN A 116 20.19 6.42 -2.36
C ASN A 116 18.99 5.47 -2.48
N VAL A 117 18.36 5.39 -3.65
CA VAL A 117 17.22 4.50 -3.91
C VAL A 117 17.60 3.48 -4.99
N VAL A 118 17.59 2.21 -4.63
CA VAL A 118 17.89 1.09 -5.52
C VAL A 118 16.59 0.35 -5.81
N LEU A 119 16.05 0.56 -7.00
CA LEU A 119 14.82 -0.08 -7.48
C LEU A 119 15.09 -1.46 -8.08
N GLU A 120 14.01 -2.23 -8.30
CA GLU A 120 14.05 -3.57 -8.91
C GLU A 120 15.03 -4.53 -8.20
N THR A 121 15.26 -4.28 -6.90
CA THR A 121 16.29 -4.95 -6.11
C THR A 121 15.66 -5.55 -4.84
N ARG A 122 15.60 -6.86 -4.81
CA ARG A 122 15.05 -7.62 -3.68
C ARG A 122 16.16 -8.08 -2.76
N ALA A 123 16.08 -7.73 -1.47
CA ALA A 123 16.94 -8.33 -0.45
C ALA A 123 16.57 -9.82 -0.27
N THR A 124 17.56 -10.69 -0.32
CA THR A 124 17.40 -12.15 -0.22
C THR A 124 18.02 -12.73 1.03
N ARG A 125 19.04 -12.08 1.59
CA ARG A 125 19.73 -12.47 2.82
C ARG A 125 20.44 -11.25 3.41
N ILE A 126 20.57 -11.22 4.73
CA ILE A 126 21.42 -10.30 5.48
C ILE A 126 22.39 -11.10 6.32
N GLU A 127 23.62 -10.61 6.47
CA GLU A 127 24.63 -11.27 7.30
C GLU A 127 25.62 -10.23 7.88
N PRO A 128 26.33 -10.58 8.96
CA PRO A 128 27.36 -9.70 9.51
C PRO A 128 28.39 -9.32 8.45
N ASP A 129 28.79 -8.06 8.45
CA ASP A 129 29.86 -7.58 7.56
C ASP A 129 31.23 -8.03 8.09
N PRO A 130 32.02 -8.82 7.33
CA PRO A 130 33.29 -9.31 7.81
C PRO A 130 34.36 -8.22 7.98
N LEU A 131 34.15 -7.05 7.35
CA LEU A 131 35.10 -5.93 7.40
C LEU A 131 34.70 -4.86 8.42
N MET A 132 33.48 -4.92 8.94
CA MET A 132 32.93 -3.91 9.83
C MET A 132 32.42 -4.54 11.15
N LYS A 133 33.04 -4.15 12.28
CA LYS A 133 32.57 -4.64 13.57
C LYS A 133 31.12 -4.17 13.83
N ASN A 134 30.22 -5.14 14.11
CA ASN A 134 28.79 -4.92 14.30
C ASN A 134 28.08 -4.30 13.07
N GLY A 135 28.66 -4.46 11.87
CA GLY A 135 28.07 -4.03 10.62
C GLY A 135 27.34 -5.16 9.90
N TRP A 136 26.60 -4.77 8.87
CA TRP A 136 25.78 -5.67 8.07
C TRP A 136 26.09 -5.54 6.58
N GLN A 137 25.94 -6.65 5.87
CA GLN A 137 25.84 -6.69 4.43
C GLN A 137 24.50 -7.28 3.97
N VAL A 138 24.00 -6.80 2.83
CA VAL A 138 22.71 -7.18 2.25
C VAL A 138 22.96 -7.84 0.90
N HIS A 139 22.59 -9.10 0.79
CA HIS A 139 22.55 -9.82 -0.47
C HIS A 139 21.26 -9.50 -1.20
N THR A 140 21.35 -9.20 -2.47
CA THR A 140 20.22 -8.79 -3.28
C THR A 140 20.17 -9.54 -4.61
N GLU A 141 18.96 -9.59 -5.16
CA GLU A 141 18.68 -10.12 -6.49
C GLU A 141 17.87 -9.08 -7.27
N GLY A 142 18.36 -8.71 -8.43
CA GLY A 142 17.69 -7.83 -9.37
C GLY A 142 16.63 -8.56 -10.20
N SER A 143 15.81 -7.80 -10.95
CA SER A 143 14.73 -8.34 -11.80
C SER A 143 15.21 -9.31 -12.88
N GLU A 144 16.46 -9.16 -13.34
CA GLU A 144 17.08 -10.02 -14.35
C GLU A 144 17.92 -11.16 -13.75
N GLY A 145 17.80 -11.40 -12.44
CA GLY A 145 18.56 -12.42 -11.72
C GLY A 145 19.99 -12.03 -11.38
N SER A 146 20.38 -10.77 -11.61
CA SER A 146 21.69 -10.24 -11.17
C SER A 146 21.77 -10.25 -9.65
N ARG A 147 22.91 -10.69 -9.10
CA ARG A 147 23.14 -10.76 -7.66
C ARG A 147 24.21 -9.77 -7.25
N HIS A 148 23.94 -9.01 -6.21
CA HIS A 148 24.85 -8.03 -5.65
C HIS A 148 24.90 -8.16 -4.13
N VAL A 149 26.02 -7.74 -3.54
CA VAL A 149 26.19 -7.61 -2.10
C VAL A 149 26.54 -6.16 -1.80
N TYR A 150 25.71 -5.54 -0.97
CA TYR A 150 25.95 -4.20 -0.45
C TYR A 150 26.43 -4.33 0.99
N ALA A 151 27.52 -3.70 1.35
CA ALA A 151 28.18 -3.82 2.64
C ALA A 151 28.31 -2.46 3.34
N GLY A 152 28.71 -2.47 4.60
CA GLY A 152 29.02 -1.25 5.35
C GLY A 152 27.80 -0.59 5.99
N PHE A 153 26.75 -1.34 6.34
CA PHE A 153 25.58 -0.81 7.05
C PHE A 153 25.71 -0.99 8.56
N ASP A 154 25.61 0.10 9.32
CA ASP A 154 25.56 0.04 10.77
C ASP A 154 24.24 -0.57 11.29
N ARG A 155 23.15 -0.35 10.56
CA ARG A 155 21.79 -0.73 10.97
C ARG A 155 20.95 -1.09 9.77
N LEU A 156 20.00 -2.00 9.98
CA LEU A 156 19.05 -2.43 8.97
C LEU A 156 17.61 -2.15 9.40
N VAL A 157 16.77 -1.78 8.45
CA VAL A 157 15.32 -1.60 8.67
C VAL A 157 14.54 -2.45 7.67
N LEU A 158 13.73 -3.37 8.18
CA LEU A 158 12.82 -4.20 7.40
C LEU A 158 11.44 -3.55 7.38
N ALA A 159 11.17 -2.74 6.34
CA ALA A 159 9.88 -2.07 6.14
C ALA A 159 9.01 -2.80 5.10
N ILE A 160 8.90 -4.10 5.26
CA ILE A 160 8.23 -5.05 4.37
C ILE A 160 7.12 -5.82 5.10
N PRO A 161 6.22 -6.53 4.39
CA PRO A 161 5.19 -7.36 5.02
C PRO A 161 5.77 -8.39 5.99
N PRO A 162 5.08 -8.72 7.10
CA PRO A 162 5.63 -9.57 8.16
C PRO A 162 6.08 -10.94 7.66
N ALA A 163 5.34 -11.61 6.78
CA ALA A 163 5.75 -12.89 6.21
C ALA A 163 7.01 -12.78 5.31
N GLN A 164 7.25 -11.64 4.68
CA GLN A 164 8.47 -11.41 3.91
C GLN A 164 9.66 -11.08 4.83
N ALA A 165 9.42 -10.37 5.93
CA ALA A 165 10.43 -10.12 6.95
C ALA A 165 10.83 -11.42 7.65
N ASP A 166 9.86 -12.25 8.02
CA ASP A 166 10.09 -13.58 8.58
C ASP A 166 10.97 -14.44 7.64
N ALA A 167 10.58 -14.56 6.37
CA ALA A 167 11.34 -15.32 5.38
C ALA A 167 12.78 -14.82 5.22
N LEU A 168 13.00 -13.49 5.23
CA LEU A 168 14.33 -12.90 5.14
C LEU A 168 15.16 -13.20 6.39
N LEU A 169 14.58 -13.04 7.58
CA LEU A 169 15.25 -13.33 8.85
C LEU A 169 15.59 -14.82 8.98
N GLN A 170 14.70 -15.73 8.59
CA GLN A 170 14.96 -17.17 8.54
C GLN A 170 16.12 -17.51 7.61
N ALA A 171 16.11 -16.96 6.37
CA ALA A 171 17.19 -17.17 5.40
C ALA A 171 18.53 -16.60 5.87
N SER A 172 18.53 -15.72 6.85
CA SER A 172 19.70 -15.03 7.42
C SER A 172 20.19 -15.66 8.74
N GLY A 173 19.54 -16.71 9.24
CA GLY A 173 19.86 -17.31 10.54
C GLY A 173 19.46 -16.48 11.75
N LEU A 174 18.52 -15.53 11.58
CA LEU A 174 18.05 -14.59 12.60
C LEU A 174 16.58 -14.89 13.01
N SER A 175 16.23 -16.18 13.07
CA SER A 175 14.86 -16.65 13.32
C SER A 175 14.27 -16.17 14.65
N GLU A 176 15.09 -15.93 15.66
CA GLU A 176 14.62 -15.42 16.97
C GLU A 176 14.00 -14.02 16.84
N LEU A 177 14.53 -13.18 15.96
CA LEU A 177 13.99 -11.82 15.71
C LEU A 177 12.62 -11.87 15.01
N ALA A 178 12.29 -12.98 14.38
CA ALA A 178 11.03 -13.16 13.67
C ALA A 178 9.88 -13.66 14.57
N GLN A 179 10.16 -14.13 15.79
CA GLN A 179 9.12 -14.68 16.68
C GLN A 179 7.91 -13.77 16.90
N PRO A 180 8.06 -12.44 17.15
CA PRO A 180 6.91 -11.56 17.32
C PRO A 180 6.01 -11.46 16.08
N LEU A 181 6.54 -11.70 14.89
CA LEU A 181 5.79 -11.62 13.62
C LEU A 181 4.72 -12.70 13.50
N GLN A 182 4.84 -13.81 14.22
CA GLN A 182 3.88 -14.93 14.19
C GLN A 182 2.50 -14.54 14.74
N ALA A 183 2.41 -13.48 15.55
CA ALA A 183 1.15 -12.95 16.06
C ALA A 183 0.40 -12.10 15.04
N VAL A 184 1.06 -11.67 13.96
CA VAL A 184 0.49 -10.76 12.97
C VAL A 184 -0.24 -11.52 11.88
N GLN A 185 -1.49 -11.14 11.62
CA GLN A 185 -2.29 -11.71 10.53
C GLN A 185 -2.54 -10.65 9.47
N VAL A 186 -2.29 -11.01 8.21
CA VAL A 186 -2.49 -10.13 7.06
C VAL A 186 -3.29 -10.87 6.00
N ASP A 187 -4.43 -10.31 5.65
CA ASP A 187 -5.35 -10.85 4.66
C ASP A 187 -4.90 -10.52 3.23
N PRO A 188 -5.14 -11.42 2.27
CA PRO A 188 -4.98 -11.14 0.85
C PRO A 188 -6.16 -10.35 0.29
N CYS A 189 -5.96 -9.77 -0.90
CA CYS A 189 -7.03 -9.10 -1.64
C CYS A 189 -6.79 -9.20 -3.15
N TRP A 190 -7.78 -9.70 -3.88
CA TRP A 190 -7.86 -9.51 -5.30
C TRP A 190 -8.48 -8.15 -5.62
N THR A 191 -7.86 -7.41 -6.51
CA THR A 191 -8.34 -6.10 -6.97
C THR A 191 -8.57 -6.13 -8.46
N LEU A 192 -9.79 -5.83 -8.90
CA LEU A 192 -10.14 -5.62 -10.30
C LEU A 192 -10.09 -4.12 -10.62
N MET A 193 -9.49 -3.77 -11.73
CA MET A 193 -9.47 -2.46 -12.37
C MET A 193 -10.21 -2.56 -13.69
N ALA A 194 -11.21 -1.70 -13.92
CA ALA A 194 -12.02 -1.75 -15.13
C ALA A 194 -12.32 -0.35 -15.66
N ALA A 195 -12.32 -0.17 -17.00
CA ALA A 195 -12.57 1.11 -17.65
C ALA A 195 -13.61 1.01 -18.78
N TRP A 196 -14.44 2.06 -18.87
CA TRP A 196 -15.49 2.22 -19.88
C TRP A 196 -15.36 3.57 -20.59
N PRO A 197 -14.41 3.76 -21.50
CA PRO A 197 -14.19 5.02 -22.20
C PRO A 197 -15.41 5.46 -23.03
N GLN A 198 -16.21 4.51 -23.48
CA GLN A 198 -17.46 4.77 -24.23
C GLN A 198 -18.57 5.40 -23.36
N ALA A 199 -18.42 5.42 -22.04
CA ALA A 199 -19.40 6.05 -21.14
C ALA A 199 -19.38 7.59 -21.20
N VAL A 200 -18.32 8.18 -21.76
CA VAL A 200 -18.18 9.62 -21.94
C VAL A 200 -18.91 10.04 -23.23
N GLN A 201 -20.21 10.25 -23.12
CA GLN A 201 -21.03 10.80 -24.19
C GLN A 201 -21.60 12.16 -23.80
N PRO A 202 -21.90 13.05 -24.76
CA PRO A 202 -22.58 14.33 -24.49
C PRO A 202 -23.88 14.08 -23.72
N GLY A 203 -23.99 14.68 -22.52
CA GLY A 203 -25.14 14.49 -21.64
C GLY A 203 -25.11 13.26 -20.73
N LEU A 204 -24.15 12.35 -20.91
CA LEU A 204 -23.94 11.19 -20.03
C LEU A 204 -22.60 11.33 -19.32
N ILE A 205 -22.63 11.86 -18.10
CA ILE A 205 -21.40 12.13 -17.33
C ILE A 205 -20.93 10.92 -16.50
N THR A 206 -21.80 9.97 -16.24
CA THR A 206 -21.49 8.73 -15.51
C THR A 206 -22.40 7.59 -15.96
N ILE A 207 -21.94 6.35 -15.80
CA ILE A 207 -22.77 5.14 -15.89
C ILE A 207 -22.97 4.53 -14.50
N GLY A 208 -24.11 3.88 -14.29
CA GLY A 208 -24.43 3.18 -13.04
C GLY A 208 -24.79 4.11 -11.88
N PRO A 209 -24.44 3.73 -10.64
CA PRO A 209 -24.91 4.41 -9.45
C PRO A 209 -24.38 5.83 -9.30
N GLN A 210 -25.11 6.66 -8.57
CA GLN A 210 -24.71 8.05 -8.27
C GLN A 210 -23.66 8.17 -7.15
N TRP A 211 -23.43 7.11 -6.38
CA TRP A 211 -22.35 7.08 -5.40
C TRP A 211 -21.00 6.79 -6.12
N ASN A 212 -19.91 7.27 -5.54
CA ASN A 212 -18.57 7.15 -6.10
C ASN A 212 -17.65 6.20 -5.31
N ALA A 213 -18.08 5.76 -4.12
CA ALA A 213 -17.43 4.71 -3.36
C ALA A 213 -18.43 4.03 -2.41
N ALA A 214 -18.27 2.72 -2.22
CA ALA A 214 -19.12 1.97 -1.30
C ALA A 214 -18.42 0.71 -0.76
N ARG A 215 -18.76 0.36 0.47
CA ARG A 215 -18.56 -0.99 1.00
C ARG A 215 -19.71 -1.88 0.53
N SER A 216 -19.48 -3.18 0.50
CA SER A 216 -20.53 -4.14 0.15
C SER A 216 -20.50 -5.33 1.10
N THR A 217 -21.65 -5.88 1.39
CA THR A 217 -21.82 -7.17 2.09
C THR A 217 -21.87 -8.35 1.11
N HIS A 218 -21.70 -8.11 -0.18
CA HIS A 218 -21.58 -9.16 -1.18
C HIS A 218 -20.37 -10.06 -0.86
N HIS A 219 -20.56 -11.38 -0.86
CA HIS A 219 -19.53 -12.33 -0.45
C HIS A 219 -18.19 -12.20 -1.22
N ARG A 220 -18.21 -11.69 -2.46
CA ARG A 220 -16.99 -11.51 -3.28
C ARG A 220 -16.38 -10.12 -3.18
N ILE A 221 -17.19 -9.07 -2.96
CA ILE A 221 -16.73 -7.67 -3.04
C ILE A 221 -16.90 -7.01 -1.69
N ALA A 222 -15.80 -6.43 -1.19
CA ALA A 222 -15.81 -5.65 0.05
C ALA A 222 -15.86 -4.13 -0.19
N TRP A 223 -15.24 -3.66 -1.30
CA TRP A 223 -15.12 -2.24 -1.59
C TRP A 223 -15.12 -1.97 -3.09
N MET A 224 -15.72 -0.85 -3.47
CA MET A 224 -15.70 -0.32 -4.84
C MET A 224 -15.47 1.19 -4.80
N ALA A 225 -14.68 1.69 -5.74
CA ALA A 225 -14.45 3.13 -5.91
C ALA A 225 -14.40 3.50 -7.39
N ARG A 226 -15.06 4.62 -7.72
CA ARG A 226 -15.01 5.25 -9.03
C ARG A 226 -13.77 6.13 -9.08
N GLU A 227 -12.76 5.72 -9.87
CA GLU A 227 -11.48 6.43 -9.97
C GLU A 227 -11.63 7.84 -10.55
N SER A 228 -12.51 8.00 -11.55
CA SER A 228 -12.79 9.31 -12.18
C SER A 228 -13.40 10.36 -11.22
N SER A 229 -13.91 9.94 -10.07
CA SER A 229 -14.44 10.84 -9.04
C SER A 229 -13.38 11.43 -8.12
N LYS A 230 -12.16 10.89 -8.15
CA LYS A 230 -11.07 11.36 -7.30
C LYS A 230 -10.46 12.65 -7.89
N PRO A 231 -10.10 13.64 -7.07
CA PRO A 231 -9.46 14.87 -7.52
C PRO A 231 -8.22 14.61 -8.38
N GLY A 232 -8.12 15.33 -9.52
CA GLY A 232 -6.97 15.26 -10.42
C GLY A 232 -6.82 13.92 -11.16
N ARG A 233 -7.92 13.20 -11.35
CA ARG A 233 -7.99 12.03 -12.22
C ARG A 233 -8.68 12.40 -13.55
N GLU A 234 -8.37 11.63 -14.58
CA GLU A 234 -9.02 11.74 -15.88
C GLU A 234 -10.52 11.43 -15.76
N PRO A 235 -11.39 12.07 -16.58
CA PRO A 235 -12.85 11.93 -16.47
C PRO A 235 -13.39 10.60 -17.04
N ILE A 236 -12.54 9.77 -17.64
CA ILE A 236 -12.94 8.45 -18.18
C ILE A 236 -13.51 7.58 -17.05
N GLU A 237 -14.64 6.95 -17.29
CA GLU A 237 -15.30 6.08 -16.33
C GLU A 237 -14.42 4.86 -15.99
N ARG A 238 -13.94 4.80 -14.76
CA ARG A 238 -13.07 3.76 -14.25
C ARG A 238 -13.44 3.38 -12.83
N TRP A 239 -13.32 2.09 -12.54
CA TRP A 239 -13.60 1.55 -11.21
C TRP A 239 -12.49 0.64 -10.72
N THR A 240 -12.16 0.79 -9.45
CA THR A 240 -11.36 -0.17 -8.68
C THR A 240 -12.31 -0.94 -7.76
N VAL A 241 -12.26 -2.26 -7.85
CA VAL A 241 -13.11 -3.19 -7.10
C VAL A 241 -12.22 -4.11 -6.29
N GLN A 242 -12.35 -4.06 -4.96
CA GLN A 242 -11.57 -4.89 -4.04
C GLN A 242 -12.44 -6.02 -3.51
N ALA A 243 -11.95 -7.24 -3.67
CA ALA A 243 -12.61 -8.43 -3.19
C ALA A 243 -12.59 -8.51 -1.66
N SER A 244 -13.48 -9.31 -1.09
CA SER A 244 -13.43 -9.62 0.34
C SER A 244 -12.21 -10.49 0.67
N ALA A 245 -11.74 -10.39 1.91
CA ALA A 245 -10.56 -11.14 2.38
C ALA A 245 -10.79 -12.65 2.31
N SER A 246 -11.95 -13.11 2.79
CA SER A 246 -12.30 -14.54 2.78
C SER A 246 -12.36 -15.10 1.36
N TRP A 247 -13.06 -14.41 0.46
CA TRP A 247 -13.13 -14.83 -0.94
C TRP A 247 -11.76 -14.78 -1.64
N SER A 248 -10.94 -13.77 -1.33
CA SER A 248 -9.58 -13.66 -1.89
C SER A 248 -8.68 -14.80 -1.42
N ALA A 249 -8.77 -15.22 -0.15
CA ALA A 249 -8.03 -16.35 0.39
C ALA A 249 -8.46 -17.68 -0.26
N GLU A 250 -9.77 -17.91 -0.40
CA GLU A 250 -10.31 -19.10 -1.07
C GLU A 250 -9.88 -19.21 -2.53
N HIS A 251 -9.74 -18.08 -3.22
CA HIS A 251 -9.44 -18.00 -4.65
C HIS A 251 -8.02 -17.51 -4.94
N LEU A 252 -7.11 -17.66 -3.97
CA LEU A 252 -5.76 -17.09 -4.03
C LEU A 252 -4.96 -17.56 -5.25
N ASN A 253 -5.16 -18.81 -5.66
CA ASN A 253 -4.43 -19.46 -6.74
C ASN A 253 -5.26 -19.59 -8.04
N ASP A 254 -6.43 -18.97 -8.12
CA ASP A 254 -7.23 -18.93 -9.35
C ASP A 254 -6.52 -18.09 -10.43
N THR A 255 -6.82 -18.38 -11.70
CA THR A 255 -6.26 -17.63 -12.83
C THR A 255 -6.84 -16.20 -12.90
N PRO A 256 -6.07 -15.22 -13.40
CA PRO A 256 -6.55 -13.85 -13.57
C PRO A 256 -7.87 -13.75 -14.33
N ASP A 257 -8.07 -14.52 -15.39
CA ASP A 257 -9.30 -14.51 -16.20
C ASP A 257 -10.51 -14.95 -15.38
N ARG A 258 -10.36 -16.01 -14.59
CA ARG A 258 -11.43 -16.51 -13.71
C ARG A 258 -11.80 -15.48 -12.64
N ILE A 259 -10.80 -14.82 -12.05
CA ILE A 259 -11.00 -13.73 -11.06
C ILE A 259 -11.73 -12.56 -11.73
N THR A 260 -11.27 -12.13 -12.91
CA THR A 260 -11.88 -11.05 -13.67
C THR A 260 -13.36 -11.32 -13.93
N ALA A 261 -13.68 -12.49 -14.48
CA ALA A 261 -15.07 -12.85 -14.78
C ALA A 261 -15.98 -12.87 -13.54
N LYS A 262 -15.48 -13.42 -12.42
CA LYS A 262 -16.23 -13.51 -11.16
C LYS A 262 -16.46 -12.12 -10.53
N LEU A 263 -15.45 -11.25 -10.56
CA LEU A 263 -15.55 -9.90 -9.97
C LEU A 263 -16.37 -8.96 -10.87
N LEU A 264 -16.25 -9.03 -12.19
CA LEU A 264 -17.12 -8.27 -13.12
C LEU A 264 -18.59 -8.66 -12.96
N LYS A 265 -18.88 -9.95 -12.83
CA LYS A 265 -20.25 -10.41 -12.58
C LYS A 265 -20.80 -9.82 -11.28
N ALA A 266 -20.07 -9.93 -10.16
CA ALA A 266 -20.48 -9.40 -8.87
C ALA A 266 -20.60 -7.87 -8.89
N PHE A 267 -19.71 -7.17 -9.58
CA PHE A 267 -19.78 -5.73 -9.79
C PHE A 267 -21.05 -5.33 -10.53
N GLY A 268 -21.43 -6.06 -11.59
CA GLY A 268 -22.67 -5.83 -12.33
C GLY A 268 -23.92 -6.11 -11.51
N GLU A 269 -23.90 -7.10 -10.62
CA GLU A 269 -24.97 -7.41 -9.68
C GLU A 269 -25.24 -6.24 -8.70
N ILE A 270 -24.16 -5.61 -8.19
CA ILE A 270 -24.23 -4.51 -7.23
C ILE A 270 -24.54 -3.17 -7.89
N THR A 271 -23.90 -2.87 -9.03
CA THR A 271 -23.96 -1.53 -9.65
C THR A 271 -25.01 -1.37 -10.73
N GLY A 272 -25.50 -2.49 -11.28
CA GLY A 272 -26.34 -2.50 -12.47
C GLY A 272 -25.57 -2.29 -13.77
N ILE A 273 -24.24 -2.03 -13.74
CA ILE A 273 -23.39 -1.85 -14.93
C ILE A 273 -23.13 -3.22 -15.54
N ARG A 274 -23.78 -3.50 -16.68
CA ARG A 274 -23.63 -4.77 -17.41
C ARG A 274 -22.86 -4.61 -18.73
N ALA A 275 -22.53 -3.38 -19.10
CA ALA A 275 -21.70 -3.11 -20.27
C ALA A 275 -20.31 -3.73 -20.08
N MET A 276 -19.80 -4.33 -21.16
CA MET A 276 -18.43 -4.87 -21.13
C MET A 276 -17.43 -3.71 -21.07
N PRO A 277 -16.47 -3.75 -20.14
CA PRO A 277 -15.40 -2.76 -20.10
C PRO A 277 -14.44 -2.94 -21.30
N ALA A 278 -13.89 -1.83 -21.76
CA ALA A 278 -12.85 -1.86 -22.81
C ALA A 278 -11.47 -2.25 -22.24
N HIS A 279 -11.31 -2.18 -20.92
CA HIS A 279 -10.08 -2.57 -20.24
C HIS A 279 -10.41 -3.24 -18.91
N THR A 280 -9.75 -4.35 -18.64
CA THR A 280 -9.74 -5.01 -17.33
C THR A 280 -8.34 -5.48 -16.99
N GLU A 281 -7.98 -5.31 -15.73
CA GLU A 281 -6.77 -5.90 -15.17
C GLU A 281 -7.06 -6.31 -13.72
N VAL A 282 -6.51 -7.42 -13.28
CA VAL A 282 -6.58 -7.84 -11.88
C VAL A 282 -5.21 -7.88 -11.24
N HIS A 283 -5.16 -7.53 -9.97
CA HIS A 283 -3.94 -7.60 -9.17
C HIS A 283 -4.18 -8.40 -7.90
N ARG A 284 -3.26 -9.31 -7.59
CA ARG A 284 -3.28 -10.13 -6.38
C ARG A 284 -2.36 -9.54 -5.32
N TRP A 285 -2.96 -8.94 -4.30
CA TRP A 285 -2.24 -8.55 -3.08
C TRP A 285 -2.19 -9.73 -2.11
N LEU A 286 -1.02 -10.34 -1.93
CA LEU A 286 -0.84 -11.43 -0.95
C LEU A 286 -0.91 -10.92 0.48
N TYR A 287 -0.47 -9.69 0.71
CA TYR A 287 -0.41 -9.05 2.02
C TYR A 287 -1.11 -7.68 1.94
N ALA A 288 -2.45 -7.72 1.82
CA ALA A 288 -3.24 -6.53 1.51
C ALA A 288 -3.58 -5.72 2.75
N LYS A 289 -4.19 -6.35 3.73
CA LYS A 289 -4.75 -5.67 4.89
C LYS A 289 -4.44 -6.43 6.17
N THR A 290 -3.90 -5.74 7.15
CA THR A 290 -3.66 -6.30 8.48
C THR A 290 -5.00 -6.56 9.18
N ALA A 291 -5.25 -7.82 9.51
CA ALA A 291 -6.42 -8.27 10.28
C ALA A 291 -6.11 -8.28 11.77
N GLN A 292 -4.92 -8.76 12.16
CA GLN A 292 -4.44 -8.73 13.54
C GLN A 292 -3.07 -8.06 13.57
N PRO A 293 -2.98 -6.83 14.12
CA PRO A 293 -1.71 -6.11 14.24
C PRO A 293 -0.86 -6.64 15.39
N LEU A 294 0.42 -6.28 15.36
CA LEU A 294 1.39 -6.59 16.42
C LEU A 294 1.03 -5.94 17.77
N GLY A 295 0.37 -4.76 17.73
CA GLY A 295 -0.03 -4.03 18.96
C GLY A 295 1.03 -3.09 19.51
N GLN A 296 2.16 -2.90 18.82
CA GLN A 296 3.21 -1.93 19.16
C GLN A 296 3.71 -1.23 17.88
N SER A 297 4.25 -0.03 18.00
CA SER A 297 4.54 0.80 16.82
C SER A 297 5.66 0.26 15.93
N HIS A 298 6.61 -0.48 16.49
CA HIS A 298 7.76 -1.06 15.77
C HIS A 298 8.41 -2.16 16.60
N LEU A 299 9.34 -2.90 15.99
CA LEU A 299 10.31 -3.74 16.68
C LEU A 299 11.69 -3.11 16.52
N TRP A 300 12.44 -2.95 17.61
CA TRP A 300 13.80 -2.46 17.58
C TRP A 300 14.72 -3.38 18.38
N HIS A 301 15.54 -4.16 17.69
CA HIS A 301 16.55 -5.05 18.23
C HIS A 301 17.87 -4.29 18.28
N GLN A 302 18.06 -3.52 19.37
CA GLN A 302 19.16 -2.58 19.50
C GLN A 302 20.54 -3.24 19.48
N ALA A 303 20.68 -4.43 20.08
CA ALA A 303 21.94 -5.16 20.12
C ALA A 303 22.40 -5.58 18.72
N GLU A 304 21.47 -5.99 17.88
CA GLU A 304 21.69 -6.42 16.49
C GLU A 304 21.69 -5.22 15.53
N GLY A 305 21.15 -4.09 15.92
CA GLY A 305 20.98 -2.95 15.03
C GLY A 305 19.91 -3.18 13.95
N ILE A 306 18.91 -4.04 14.21
CA ILE A 306 17.85 -4.39 13.24
C ILE A 306 16.50 -3.88 13.72
N GLY A 307 15.82 -3.10 12.88
CA GLY A 307 14.48 -2.59 13.12
C GLY A 307 13.45 -3.13 12.13
N LEU A 308 12.20 -3.29 12.58
CA LEU A 308 11.09 -3.68 11.72
C LEU A 308 9.93 -2.68 11.91
N CYS A 309 9.34 -2.24 10.79
CA CYS A 309 8.19 -1.34 10.80
C CYS A 309 7.23 -1.61 9.64
N GLY A 310 6.00 -1.19 9.81
CA GLY A 310 4.94 -1.33 8.84
C GLY A 310 3.59 -0.98 9.46
N ASP A 311 2.55 -0.81 8.64
CA ASP A 311 1.19 -0.66 9.14
C ASP A 311 0.80 -1.83 10.07
N TRP A 312 1.27 -3.04 9.75
CA TRP A 312 1.02 -4.25 10.51
C TRP A 312 1.46 -4.20 11.99
N CYS A 313 2.26 -3.22 12.34
CA CYS A 313 2.61 -2.96 13.74
C CYS A 313 1.42 -2.41 14.53
N LEU A 314 0.63 -1.50 13.93
CA LEU A 314 -0.43 -0.74 14.58
C LEU A 314 -1.83 -1.06 14.04
N GLY A 315 -1.96 -1.38 12.73
CA GLY A 315 -3.26 -1.59 12.10
C GLY A 315 -3.15 -1.84 10.61
N HIS A 316 -3.94 -1.12 9.80
CA HIS A 316 -4.01 -1.34 8.35
C HIS A 316 -4.10 -0.04 7.53
N ARG A 317 -3.88 1.13 8.16
CA ARG A 317 -4.01 2.44 7.53
C ARG A 317 -2.67 2.91 6.96
N ALA A 318 -2.72 3.80 5.98
CA ALA A 318 -1.52 4.49 5.51
C ALA A 318 -0.84 5.29 6.63
N GLU A 319 -1.62 5.89 7.53
CA GLU A 319 -1.16 6.58 8.72
C GLU A 319 -0.44 5.66 9.70
N ASP A 320 -0.98 4.45 9.94
CA ASP A 320 -0.33 3.45 10.81
C ASP A 320 1.08 3.09 10.29
N ALA A 321 1.21 2.97 8.97
CA ALA A 321 2.51 2.75 8.33
C ALA A 321 3.47 3.94 8.53
N PHE A 322 2.98 5.18 8.38
CA PHE A 322 3.77 6.38 8.61
C PHE A 322 4.25 6.46 10.06
N VAL A 323 3.33 6.32 11.02
CA VAL A 323 3.63 6.38 12.45
C VAL A 323 4.64 5.31 12.85
N SER A 324 4.44 4.08 12.38
CA SER A 324 5.36 2.97 12.65
C SER A 324 6.79 3.27 12.16
N GLY A 325 6.94 3.77 10.93
CA GLY A 325 8.25 4.13 10.40
C GLY A 325 8.90 5.31 11.13
N LEU A 326 8.13 6.33 11.48
CA LEU A 326 8.59 7.47 12.25
C LEU A 326 9.08 7.07 13.66
N GLU A 327 8.27 6.28 14.38
CA GLU A 327 8.59 5.82 15.73
C GLU A 327 9.85 4.94 15.76
N LEU A 328 10.02 4.06 14.76
CA LEU A 328 11.26 3.30 14.63
C LEU A 328 12.47 4.21 14.43
N ALA A 329 12.38 5.18 13.52
CA ALA A 329 13.48 6.13 13.30
C ALA A 329 13.84 6.89 14.60
N LEU A 330 12.82 7.37 15.33
CA LEU A 330 13.03 8.06 16.59
C LEU A 330 13.66 7.15 17.68
N ALA A 331 13.26 5.86 17.71
CA ALA A 331 13.88 4.89 18.61
C ALA A 331 15.35 4.64 18.26
N MET A 332 15.68 4.55 16.96
CA MET A 332 17.06 4.40 16.49
C MET A 332 17.95 5.62 16.78
N LEU A 333 17.37 6.82 16.87
CA LEU A 333 18.09 8.08 17.16
C LEU A 333 18.32 8.32 18.65
N ARG A 334 17.59 7.64 19.54
CA ARG A 334 17.82 7.74 20.97
C ARG A 334 19.21 7.22 21.31
N LYS A 335 19.99 8.02 22.01
CA LYS A 335 21.25 7.55 22.60
C LYS A 335 20.96 6.47 23.63
N PRO A 336 21.78 5.42 23.71
CA PRO A 336 21.63 4.37 24.71
C PRO A 336 21.72 4.92 26.13
#